data_d599fe8216feb2e8c48d60b57165595b
#
_entry.id   d599fe8216feb2e8c48d60b57165595b
#
_cell.length_a   1.000
_cell.length_b   1.000
_cell.length_c   1.000
_cell.angle_alpha   90.00
_cell.angle_beta   90.00
_cell.angle_gamma   90.00
#
_symmetry.space_group_name_H-M   'P 1'
#
loop_
_entity.id
_entity.type
_entity.pdbx_description
1 polymer ?
#
loop_
_entity_poly.entity_id
_entity_poly.type
_entity_poly.pdbx_seq_one_letter_code
_entity_poly.pdbx_strand_id
1 'polypeptide(L)'
;INNQVLPLDDRLLERLVPSVAGRPTLLGDRTSMDLYPYAWNMVEDSILNVKNTSSSITAQLDVKPGQKENGVIFSQGGRFGGWSLYVENNVPAYTYNYMGKLYTFTSNQPLPVGQSQLRFEIDYDGGGVGKGADVRMKINDQVVAVGRIDQTIASRFSIDEGADVGLDRGSAVTVKNIGPRRYSAYGGQIDKVTLEIYPKETDAKKS
;
A
#
# COMPACT_ATOMS: atom_id res chain seq x y z
N ILE A 1 27.65 -33.48 1.75
CA ILE A 1 27.74 -33.85 0.32
C ILE A 1 27.24 -35.27 0.14
N ASN A 2 27.71 -36.22 0.94
CA ASN A 2 27.31 -37.64 0.79
C ASN A 2 25.82 -37.91 1.06
N ASN A 3 25.12 -37.02 1.77
CA ASN A 3 23.70 -37.15 2.05
C ASN A 3 22.84 -36.28 1.17
N GLN A 4 23.39 -35.65 0.13
CA GLN A 4 22.69 -34.74 -0.81
C GLN A 4 21.98 -33.55 -0.14
N VAL A 5 22.47 -33.12 1.02
CA VAL A 5 21.89 -32.02 1.78
C VAL A 5 22.55 -30.66 1.44
N LEU A 6 23.69 -30.71 0.77
CA LEU A 6 24.46 -29.52 0.38
C LEU A 6 24.63 -29.45 -1.15
N PRO A 7 24.70 -28.21 -1.69
CA PRO A 7 24.69 -26.93 -0.99
C PRO A 7 23.28 -26.53 -0.54
N LEU A 8 23.19 -26.01 0.67
CA LEU A 8 21.98 -25.32 1.11
C LEU A 8 21.89 -23.98 0.36
N ASP A 9 20.75 -23.71 -0.21
CA ASP A 9 20.49 -22.42 -0.85
C ASP A 9 20.05 -21.41 0.23
N ASP A 10 20.96 -20.51 0.59
CA ASP A 10 20.75 -19.43 1.57
C ASP A 10 20.41 -18.09 0.92
N ARG A 11 20.16 -18.06 -0.39
CA ARG A 11 19.77 -16.85 -1.14
C ARG A 11 18.37 -16.39 -0.74
N LEU A 12 18.31 -15.66 0.38
CA LEU A 12 17.07 -15.26 1.03
C LEU A 12 16.19 -14.40 0.10
N LEU A 13 16.81 -13.49 -0.65
CA LEU A 13 16.08 -12.58 -1.56
C LEU A 13 15.40 -13.37 -2.70
N GLU A 14 16.07 -14.37 -3.26
CA GLU A 14 15.49 -15.21 -4.32
C GLU A 14 14.30 -16.04 -3.81
N ARG A 15 14.25 -16.34 -2.53
CA ARG A 15 13.13 -17.07 -1.93
C ARG A 15 11.94 -16.19 -1.55
N LEU A 16 12.22 -14.96 -1.12
CA LEU A 16 11.20 -14.06 -0.55
C LEU A 16 10.60 -13.10 -1.59
N VAL A 17 11.31 -12.82 -2.68
CA VAL A 17 10.81 -11.96 -3.76
C VAL A 17 10.20 -12.83 -4.87
N PRO A 18 8.88 -12.87 -5.05
CA PRO A 18 8.22 -13.77 -6.00
C PRO A 18 8.73 -13.62 -7.44
N SER A 19 9.02 -12.40 -7.89
CA SER A 19 9.54 -12.12 -9.23
C SER A 19 10.96 -12.67 -9.45
N VAL A 20 11.77 -12.70 -8.40
CA VAL A 20 13.13 -13.28 -8.46
C VAL A 20 13.09 -14.80 -8.34
N ALA A 21 12.16 -15.32 -7.53
CA ALA A 21 11.96 -16.75 -7.33
C ALA A 21 11.26 -17.45 -8.50
N GLY A 22 10.75 -16.68 -9.49
CA GLY A 22 9.98 -17.24 -10.61
C GLY A 22 8.67 -17.90 -10.17
N ARG A 23 8.08 -17.48 -9.05
CA ARG A 23 6.80 -18.05 -8.58
C ARG A 23 5.65 -17.56 -9.44
N PRO A 24 4.72 -18.44 -9.84
CA PRO A 24 3.52 -17.99 -10.53
C PRO A 24 2.70 -17.06 -9.63
N THR A 25 2.21 -15.98 -10.20
CA THR A 25 1.27 -15.08 -9.51
C THR A 25 -0.17 -15.55 -9.73
N LEU A 26 -1.01 -15.46 -8.70
CA LEU A 26 -2.44 -15.71 -8.80
C LEU A 26 -3.16 -14.66 -9.68
N LEU A 27 -2.51 -13.53 -9.91
CA LEU A 27 -3.07 -12.38 -10.63
C LEU A 27 -2.71 -12.37 -12.13
N GLY A 28 -1.78 -13.25 -12.56
CA GLY A 28 -1.29 -13.24 -13.95
C GLY A 28 -0.65 -11.90 -14.30
N ASP A 29 -0.95 -11.39 -15.50
CA ASP A 29 -0.40 -10.15 -16.03
C ASP A 29 -1.25 -8.90 -15.67
N ARG A 30 -2.09 -9.00 -14.64
CA ARG A 30 -2.92 -7.86 -14.21
C ARG A 30 -2.07 -6.74 -13.66
N THR A 31 -2.32 -5.54 -14.15
CA THR A 31 -1.70 -4.30 -13.67
C THR A 31 -2.69 -3.38 -12.95
N SER A 32 -3.96 -3.76 -12.89
CA SER A 32 -5.02 -3.03 -12.17
C SER A 32 -5.96 -3.99 -11.45
N MET A 33 -6.46 -3.56 -10.29
CA MET A 33 -7.39 -4.31 -9.47
C MET A 33 -8.33 -3.35 -8.72
N ASP A 34 -9.63 -3.57 -8.87
CA ASP A 34 -10.66 -2.88 -8.08
C ASP A 34 -10.97 -3.68 -6.81
N LEU A 35 -10.97 -2.99 -5.68
CA LEU A 35 -11.25 -3.51 -4.36
C LEU A 35 -12.43 -2.75 -3.75
N TYR A 36 -13.26 -3.44 -2.98
CA TYR A 36 -14.48 -2.88 -2.42
C TYR A 36 -14.46 -2.95 -0.88
N PRO A 37 -15.25 -2.12 -0.19
CA PRO A 37 -15.44 -2.23 1.25
C PRO A 37 -15.73 -3.66 1.68
N TYR A 38 -15.24 -4.03 2.87
CA TYR A 38 -15.30 -5.37 3.44
C TYR A 38 -14.37 -6.42 2.80
N ALA A 39 -13.53 -6.04 1.83
CA ALA A 39 -12.39 -6.85 1.43
C ALA A 39 -11.31 -6.75 2.51
N TRP A 40 -11.32 -7.73 3.42
CA TRP A 40 -10.45 -7.74 4.59
C TRP A 40 -9.55 -8.97 4.63
N ASN A 41 -8.40 -8.81 5.29
CA ASN A 41 -7.42 -9.87 5.49
C ASN A 41 -6.99 -10.55 4.18
N MET A 42 -6.90 -9.75 3.13
CA MET A 42 -6.40 -10.22 1.85
C MET A 42 -4.91 -10.53 1.98
N VAL A 43 -4.56 -11.79 1.78
CA VAL A 43 -3.14 -12.18 1.82
C VAL A 43 -2.36 -11.44 0.73
N GLU A 44 -1.11 -11.12 1.01
CA GLU A 44 -0.28 -10.29 0.13
C GLU A 44 -0.20 -10.81 -1.31
N ASP A 45 -0.21 -12.14 -1.48
CA ASP A 45 -0.14 -12.78 -2.80
C ASP A 45 -1.48 -12.76 -3.57
N SER A 46 -2.59 -12.32 -2.94
CA SER A 46 -3.91 -12.18 -3.57
C SER A 46 -4.22 -10.78 -4.09
N ILE A 47 -3.34 -9.81 -3.86
CA ILE A 47 -3.43 -8.44 -4.36
C ILE A 47 -2.22 -8.09 -5.22
N LEU A 48 -2.33 -7.00 -6.00
CA LEU A 48 -1.22 -6.55 -6.83
C LEU A 48 0.01 -6.23 -5.98
N ASN A 49 1.16 -6.74 -6.41
CA ASN A 49 2.42 -6.50 -5.74
C ASN A 49 2.93 -5.08 -6.06
N VAL A 50 2.76 -4.16 -5.12
CA VAL A 50 3.18 -2.76 -5.22
C VAL A 50 4.65 -2.52 -4.84
N LYS A 51 5.39 -3.57 -4.47
CA LYS A 51 6.80 -3.44 -4.10
C LYS A 51 7.69 -3.42 -5.35
N ASN A 52 8.75 -2.62 -5.27
CA ASN A 52 9.79 -2.51 -6.30
C ASN A 52 9.27 -2.05 -7.68
N THR A 53 8.11 -1.40 -7.71
CA THR A 53 7.49 -0.87 -8.93
C THR A 53 6.74 0.42 -8.63
N SER A 54 6.58 1.26 -9.64
CA SER A 54 5.70 2.41 -9.54
C SER A 54 4.25 1.95 -9.43
N SER A 55 3.46 2.63 -8.61
CA SER A 55 2.09 2.21 -8.32
C SER A 55 1.19 3.38 -7.94
N SER A 56 -0.12 3.16 -7.95
CA SER A 56 -1.07 4.11 -7.40
C SER A 56 -2.23 3.42 -6.70
N ILE A 57 -2.78 4.13 -5.71
CA ILE A 57 -4.00 3.80 -5.00
C ILE A 57 -4.99 4.91 -5.26
N THR A 58 -6.15 4.59 -5.84
CA THR A 58 -7.21 5.57 -6.12
C THR A 58 -8.48 5.17 -5.38
N ALA A 59 -8.91 5.97 -4.41
CA ALA A 59 -10.15 5.75 -3.66
C ALA A 59 -11.24 6.71 -4.16
N GLN A 60 -12.43 6.16 -4.44
CA GLN A 60 -13.65 6.93 -4.68
C GLN A 60 -14.40 7.05 -3.36
N LEU A 61 -14.58 8.28 -2.89
CA LEU A 61 -15.12 8.60 -1.57
C LEU A 61 -16.34 9.49 -1.69
N ASP A 62 -17.28 9.37 -0.74
CA ASP A 62 -18.39 10.29 -0.58
C ASP A 62 -18.41 10.83 0.86
N VAL A 63 -18.08 12.11 1.02
CA VAL A 63 -18.04 12.81 2.32
C VAL A 63 -19.37 13.49 2.58
N LYS A 64 -20.04 13.14 3.66
CA LYS A 64 -21.33 13.71 4.03
C LYS A 64 -21.21 15.11 4.64
N PRO A 65 -22.12 16.02 4.33
CA PRO A 65 -22.12 17.36 4.93
C PRO A 65 -22.15 17.31 6.45
N GLY A 66 -21.32 18.12 7.11
CA GLY A 66 -21.28 18.27 8.56
C GLY A 66 -20.63 17.11 9.33
N GLN A 67 -20.13 16.08 8.64
CA GLN A 67 -19.39 14.98 9.26
C GLN A 67 -17.88 15.24 9.20
N LYS A 68 -17.20 14.80 10.26
CA LYS A 68 -15.72 14.73 10.30
C LYS A 68 -15.32 13.29 10.12
N GLU A 69 -14.89 12.98 8.92
CA GLU A 69 -14.46 11.62 8.58
C GLU A 69 -13.09 11.33 9.17
N ASN A 70 -12.97 10.14 9.70
CA ASN A 70 -11.73 9.59 10.25
C ASN A 70 -11.65 8.11 9.92
N GLY A 71 -10.43 7.59 9.90
CA GLY A 71 -10.17 6.16 9.77
C GLY A 71 -9.48 5.79 8.48
N VAL A 72 -9.21 4.50 8.35
CA VAL A 72 -8.39 3.94 7.28
C VAL A 72 -9.24 3.63 6.06
N ILE A 73 -8.81 4.12 4.91
CA ILE A 73 -9.41 3.82 3.60
C ILE A 73 -8.87 2.49 3.07
N PHE A 74 -7.55 2.33 3.11
CA PHE A 74 -6.89 1.10 2.63
C PHE A 74 -5.54 0.95 3.30
N SER A 75 -5.24 -0.24 3.80
CA SER A 75 -3.96 -0.57 4.42
C SER A 75 -3.45 -1.92 3.95
N GLN A 76 -2.15 -2.11 4.11
CA GLN A 76 -1.48 -3.39 3.90
C GLN A 76 -0.32 -3.53 4.88
N GLY A 77 -0.20 -4.72 5.50
CA GLY A 77 0.82 -5.00 6.49
C GLY A 77 0.47 -4.37 7.84
N GLY A 78 1.48 -4.03 8.64
CA GLY A 78 1.26 -3.56 9.99
C GLY A 78 2.45 -2.83 10.61
N ARG A 79 2.60 -2.97 11.92
CA ARG A 79 3.54 -2.20 12.74
C ARG A 79 5.01 -2.32 12.34
N PHE A 80 5.41 -3.44 11.75
CA PHE A 80 6.81 -3.69 11.40
C PHE A 80 7.12 -3.46 9.92
N GLY A 81 6.08 -3.33 9.10
CA GLY A 81 6.21 -3.06 7.68
C GLY A 81 4.86 -2.99 7.02
N GLY A 82 4.63 -1.97 6.23
CA GLY A 82 3.35 -1.77 5.57
C GLY A 82 3.08 -0.34 5.18
N TRP A 83 1.87 -0.07 4.79
CA TRP A 83 1.40 1.27 4.45
C TRP A 83 -0.10 1.42 4.72
N SER A 84 -0.53 2.64 4.92
CA SER A 84 -1.92 2.98 5.19
C SER A 84 -2.28 4.32 4.56
N LEU A 85 -3.36 4.34 3.78
CA LEU A 85 -4.05 5.53 3.30
C LEU A 85 -5.26 5.76 4.22
N TYR A 86 -5.30 6.90 4.88
CA TYR A 86 -6.30 7.18 5.91
C TYR A 86 -6.71 8.65 5.93
N VAL A 87 -7.73 8.96 6.71
CA VAL A 87 -8.25 10.32 6.91
C VAL A 87 -8.25 10.64 8.39
N GLU A 88 -7.85 11.85 8.74
CA GLU A 88 -7.93 12.42 10.10
C GLU A 88 -8.61 13.79 10.03
N ASN A 89 -9.82 13.90 10.60
CA ASN A 89 -10.65 15.14 10.55
C ASN A 89 -10.86 15.68 9.11
N ASN A 90 -11.24 14.83 8.20
CA ASN A 90 -11.38 15.05 6.76
C ASN A 90 -10.07 15.33 6.01
N VAL A 91 -8.91 15.32 6.65
CA VAL A 91 -7.61 15.53 6.00
C VAL A 91 -6.99 14.20 5.66
N PRO A 92 -6.79 13.88 4.35
CA PRO A 92 -6.14 12.66 3.95
C PRO A 92 -4.66 12.63 4.34
N ALA A 93 -4.20 11.44 4.67
CA ALA A 93 -2.79 11.16 4.89
C ALA A 93 -2.42 9.76 4.40
N TYR A 94 -1.16 9.58 4.07
CA TYR A 94 -0.56 8.30 3.77
C TYR A 94 0.66 8.09 4.65
N THR A 95 0.79 6.93 5.25
CA THR A 95 1.99 6.55 6.00
C THR A 95 2.56 5.26 5.41
N TYR A 96 3.84 5.31 5.09
CA TYR A 96 4.65 4.14 4.74
C TYR A 96 5.53 3.79 5.94
N ASN A 97 5.44 2.56 6.42
CA ASN A 97 6.24 2.05 7.53
C ASN A 97 7.35 1.15 7.00
N TYR A 98 8.57 1.66 7.01
CA TYR A 98 9.76 0.90 6.69
C TYR A 98 10.41 0.41 7.98
N MET A 99 10.08 -0.79 8.43
CA MET A 99 10.66 -1.45 9.61
C MET A 99 10.69 -0.54 10.86
N GLY A 100 9.61 0.22 11.09
CA GLY A 100 9.48 1.15 12.20
C GLY A 100 9.87 2.61 11.87
N LYS A 101 10.56 2.88 10.75
CA LYS A 101 10.73 4.24 10.24
C LYS A 101 9.49 4.65 9.46
N LEU A 102 8.79 5.68 9.93
CA LEU A 102 7.56 6.17 9.31
C LEU A 102 7.86 7.33 8.36
N TYR A 103 7.33 7.22 7.13
CA TYR A 103 7.24 8.30 6.15
C TYR A 103 5.78 8.68 6.05
N THR A 104 5.40 9.87 6.52
CA THR A 104 4.00 10.33 6.53
C THR A 104 3.84 11.55 5.66
N PHE A 105 2.85 11.51 4.78
CA PHE A 105 2.48 12.56 3.85
C PHE A 105 1.04 12.96 4.12
N THR A 106 0.84 14.21 4.51
CA THR A 106 -0.48 14.74 4.89
C THR A 106 -0.91 15.77 3.85
N SER A 107 -2.14 15.68 3.41
CA SER A 107 -2.75 16.67 2.50
C SER A 107 -2.75 18.08 3.12
N ASN A 108 -2.52 19.08 2.28
CA ASN A 108 -2.60 20.47 2.68
C ASN A 108 -4.05 21.01 2.72
N GLN A 109 -5.03 20.20 2.36
CA GLN A 109 -6.45 20.54 2.39
C GLN A 109 -7.31 19.32 2.72
N PRO A 110 -8.52 19.52 3.29
CA PRO A 110 -9.45 18.44 3.57
C PRO A 110 -10.09 17.89 2.28
N LEU A 111 -10.69 16.70 2.40
CA LEU A 111 -11.60 16.16 1.40
C LEU A 111 -12.79 17.09 1.23
N PRO A 112 -13.23 17.38 0.00
CA PRO A 112 -14.45 18.16 -0.23
C PRO A 112 -15.69 17.34 0.17
N VAL A 113 -16.78 18.04 0.48
CA VAL A 113 -18.09 17.43 0.68
C VAL A 113 -18.61 16.87 -0.64
N GLY A 114 -19.24 15.71 -0.60
CA GLY A 114 -19.74 14.98 -1.75
C GLY A 114 -18.70 13.99 -2.30
N GLN A 115 -18.91 13.61 -3.54
CA GLN A 115 -18.03 12.65 -4.21
C GLN A 115 -16.68 13.28 -4.54
N SER A 116 -15.63 12.53 -4.25
CA SER A 116 -14.25 12.92 -4.56
C SER A 116 -13.38 11.71 -4.86
N GLN A 117 -12.33 11.95 -5.62
CA GLN A 117 -11.28 10.98 -5.88
C GLN A 117 -10.04 11.35 -5.06
N LEU A 118 -9.60 10.45 -4.20
CA LEU A 118 -8.31 10.55 -3.51
C LEU A 118 -7.33 9.58 -4.17
N ARG A 119 -6.22 10.10 -4.72
CA ARG A 119 -5.20 9.29 -5.38
C ARG A 119 -3.84 9.49 -4.72
N PHE A 120 -3.16 8.39 -4.42
CA PHE A 120 -1.78 8.38 -3.95
C PHE A 120 -0.91 7.63 -4.95
N GLU A 121 0.12 8.30 -5.45
CA GLU A 121 1.05 7.80 -6.46
C GLU A 121 2.43 7.59 -5.85
N ILE A 122 3.06 6.48 -6.22
CA ILE A 122 4.43 6.12 -5.86
C ILE A 122 5.20 5.97 -7.17
N ASP A 123 6.20 6.82 -7.40
CA ASP A 123 7.12 6.70 -8.53
C ASP A 123 8.45 6.11 -8.03
N TYR A 124 8.58 4.81 -8.25
CA TYR A 124 9.71 4.02 -7.78
C TYR A 124 10.96 4.31 -8.60
N ASP A 125 12.11 4.48 -7.93
CA ASP A 125 13.37 4.85 -8.58
C ASP A 125 13.85 3.81 -9.59
N GLY A 126 13.52 2.51 -9.38
CA GLY A 126 14.05 1.41 -10.18
C GLY A 126 15.48 1.04 -9.78
N GLY A 127 16.16 0.29 -10.66
CA GLY A 127 17.55 -0.10 -10.43
C GLY A 127 17.77 -1.16 -9.35
N GLY A 128 16.80 -2.01 -9.11
CA GLY A 128 16.83 -3.12 -8.15
C GLY A 128 15.74 -3.04 -7.10
N VAL A 129 15.80 -3.89 -6.09
CA VAL A 129 14.79 -4.01 -5.04
C VAL A 129 15.09 -3.06 -3.87
N GLY A 130 14.05 -2.63 -3.15
CA GLY A 130 14.15 -1.85 -1.91
C GLY A 130 14.70 -0.43 -2.09
N LYS A 131 14.59 0.13 -3.30
CA LYS A 131 15.03 1.51 -3.57
C LYS A 131 14.02 2.52 -3.04
N GLY A 132 14.33 3.79 -3.18
CA GLY A 132 13.44 4.88 -2.82
C GLY A 132 12.32 5.10 -3.83
N ALA A 133 11.44 6.06 -3.52
CA ALA A 133 10.36 6.47 -4.39
C ALA A 133 9.97 7.93 -4.12
N ASP A 134 9.65 8.67 -5.17
CA ASP A 134 8.93 9.92 -5.04
C ASP A 134 7.43 9.66 -4.92
N VAL A 135 6.75 10.46 -4.11
CA VAL A 135 5.33 10.26 -3.86
C VAL A 135 4.53 11.54 -4.09
N ARG A 136 3.25 11.34 -4.49
CA ARG A 136 2.32 12.43 -4.75
C ARG A 136 0.91 12.02 -4.33
N MET A 137 0.23 12.90 -3.60
CA MET A 137 -1.19 12.76 -3.27
C MET A 137 -2.00 13.78 -4.05
N LYS A 138 -3.14 13.37 -4.57
CA LYS A 138 -4.08 14.21 -5.31
C LYS A 138 -5.50 14.06 -4.79
N ILE A 139 -6.25 15.15 -4.77
CA ILE A 139 -7.70 15.16 -4.60
C ILE A 139 -8.29 15.75 -5.89
N ASN A 140 -9.14 15.01 -6.59
CA ASN A 140 -9.75 15.45 -7.87
C ASN A 140 -8.69 16.04 -8.83
N ASP A 141 -7.59 15.31 -9.04
CA ASP A 141 -6.42 15.67 -9.85
C ASP A 141 -5.57 16.85 -9.32
N GLN A 142 -6.01 17.57 -8.32
CA GLN A 142 -5.20 18.61 -7.68
C GLN A 142 -4.16 17.98 -6.74
N VAL A 143 -2.88 18.32 -6.91
CA VAL A 143 -1.80 17.87 -6.03
C VAL A 143 -1.94 18.53 -4.66
N VAL A 144 -2.03 17.72 -3.60
CA VAL A 144 -2.24 18.17 -2.22
C VAL A 144 -1.13 17.76 -1.26
N ALA A 145 -0.24 16.86 -1.68
CA ALA A 145 1.00 16.54 -0.99
C ALA A 145 2.01 15.94 -1.97
N VAL A 146 3.30 16.16 -1.68
CA VAL A 146 4.43 15.53 -2.35
C VAL A 146 5.47 15.17 -1.31
N GLY A 147 6.32 14.20 -1.62
CA GLY A 147 7.40 13.83 -0.72
C GLY A 147 8.25 12.70 -1.24
N ARG A 148 9.08 12.15 -0.35
CA ARG A 148 10.05 11.12 -0.66
C ARG A 148 10.05 10.01 0.37
N ILE A 149 10.08 8.77 -0.09
CA ILE A 149 10.39 7.57 0.69
C ILE A 149 11.83 7.18 0.31
N ASP A 150 12.78 7.26 1.26
CA ASP A 150 14.19 6.99 0.96
C ASP A 150 14.46 5.51 0.67
N GLN A 151 13.72 4.63 1.34
CA GLN A 151 13.82 3.17 1.19
C GLN A 151 12.47 2.52 1.29
N THR A 152 12.23 1.52 0.42
CA THR A 152 11.01 0.71 0.42
C THR A 152 11.29 -0.73 0.84
N ILE A 153 10.26 -1.43 1.26
CA ILE A 153 10.34 -2.87 1.59
C ILE A 153 10.49 -3.66 0.30
N ALA A 154 11.54 -4.47 0.25
CA ALA A 154 11.91 -5.21 -0.95
C ALA A 154 11.09 -6.49 -1.18
N SER A 155 10.68 -7.18 -0.10
CA SER A 155 10.17 -8.54 -0.19
C SER A 155 8.71 -8.68 0.23
N ARG A 156 8.41 -8.54 1.51
CA ARG A 156 7.07 -8.74 2.08
C ARG A 156 6.80 -7.71 3.16
N PHE A 157 5.61 -7.12 3.19
CA PHE A 157 5.24 -6.15 4.22
C PHE A 157 5.03 -6.83 5.58
N SER A 158 4.30 -7.93 5.61
CA SER A 158 4.07 -8.73 6.80
C SER A 158 3.90 -10.21 6.44
N ILE A 159 4.22 -11.09 7.39
CA ILE A 159 3.96 -12.53 7.26
C ILE A 159 2.54 -12.84 7.73
N ASP A 160 2.07 -12.11 8.74
CA ASP A 160 0.83 -12.42 9.46
C ASP A 160 -0.33 -11.49 9.08
N GLU A 161 -0.04 -10.32 8.51
CA GLU A 161 -1.03 -9.29 8.24
C GLU A 161 -1.20 -9.07 6.73
N GLY A 162 -2.45 -9.03 6.29
CA GLY A 162 -2.84 -8.84 4.90
C GLY A 162 -3.11 -7.38 4.55
N ALA A 163 -4.00 -7.18 3.59
CA ALA A 163 -4.53 -5.89 3.22
C ALA A 163 -6.02 -5.78 3.55
N ASP A 164 -6.45 -4.58 3.91
CA ASP A 164 -7.81 -4.29 4.38
C ASP A 164 -8.35 -3.02 3.74
N VAL A 165 -9.57 -3.08 3.21
CA VAL A 165 -10.30 -1.92 2.71
C VAL A 165 -11.28 -1.41 3.77
N GLY A 166 -11.16 -0.13 4.13
CA GLY A 166 -12.04 0.54 5.09
C GLY A 166 -11.61 0.42 6.55
N LEU A 167 -10.49 -0.23 6.84
CA LEU A 167 -9.95 -0.35 8.20
C LEU A 167 -8.47 -0.81 8.17
N ASP A 168 -7.85 -0.95 9.36
CA ASP A 168 -6.49 -1.48 9.54
C ASP A 168 -6.55 -2.53 10.66
N ARG A 169 -6.52 -3.80 10.30
CA ARG A 169 -6.65 -4.94 11.24
C ARG A 169 -5.28 -5.36 11.75
N GLY A 170 -5.30 -6.09 12.86
CA GLY A 170 -4.05 -6.57 13.48
C GLY A 170 -3.29 -5.45 14.19
N SER A 171 -2.01 -5.32 13.90
CA SER A 171 -1.17 -4.24 14.41
C SER A 171 -1.19 -3.07 13.43
N ALA A 172 -1.67 -1.90 13.90
CA ALA A 172 -1.78 -0.74 13.02
C ALA A 172 -0.44 -0.32 12.42
N VAL A 173 -0.44 0.03 11.12
CA VAL A 173 0.73 0.55 10.39
C VAL A 173 1.30 1.78 11.08
N THR A 174 0.45 2.65 11.63
CA THR A 174 0.82 3.84 12.39
C THR A 174 -0.08 4.02 13.60
N VAL A 175 0.45 4.64 14.66
CA VAL A 175 -0.34 4.96 15.87
C VAL A 175 -1.55 5.87 15.58
N LYS A 176 -1.52 6.64 14.50
CA LYS A 176 -2.65 7.45 14.04
C LYS A 176 -3.85 6.61 13.59
N ASN A 177 -3.63 5.37 13.23
CA ASN A 177 -4.67 4.42 12.86
C ASN A 177 -5.32 3.75 14.09
N ILE A 178 -4.84 4.06 15.31
CA ILE A 178 -5.44 3.59 16.56
C ILE A 178 -6.48 4.61 16.99
N GLY A 179 -7.69 4.48 16.45
CA GLY A 179 -8.81 5.39 16.77
C GLY A 179 -9.81 4.76 17.75
N PRO A 180 -10.87 5.49 18.13
CA PRO A 180 -11.93 5.00 19.02
C PRO A 180 -12.76 3.89 18.38
N ARG A 181 -12.72 3.73 17.08
CA ARG A 181 -13.37 2.63 16.35
C ARG A 181 -12.45 1.44 16.28
N ARG A 182 -13.02 0.26 16.39
CA ARG A 182 -12.26 -0.99 16.25
C ARG A 182 -11.52 -1.01 14.91
N TYR A 183 -10.20 -1.26 14.95
CA TYR A 183 -9.32 -1.28 13.79
C TYR A 183 -9.30 0.02 12.97
N SER A 184 -9.54 1.16 13.61
CA SER A 184 -9.55 2.48 12.93
C SER A 184 -10.44 2.51 11.68
N ALA A 185 -11.61 1.90 11.75
CA ALA A 185 -12.52 1.81 10.62
C ALA A 185 -12.90 3.20 10.10
N TYR A 186 -12.90 3.34 8.77
CA TYR A 186 -13.32 4.57 8.10
C TYR A 186 -14.79 4.87 8.38
N GLY A 187 -15.07 6.14 8.71
CA GLY A 187 -16.41 6.57 9.07
C GLY A 187 -17.28 6.97 7.89
N GLY A 188 -16.68 7.31 6.77
CA GLY A 188 -17.35 7.74 5.56
C GLY A 188 -17.71 6.59 4.62
N GLN A 189 -18.10 6.94 3.41
CA GLN A 189 -18.41 5.99 2.36
C GLN A 189 -17.22 5.83 1.42
N ILE A 190 -16.83 4.58 1.16
CA ILE A 190 -15.89 4.19 0.11
C ILE A 190 -16.72 3.48 -0.96
N ASP A 191 -16.72 3.98 -2.18
CA ASP A 191 -17.40 3.29 -3.29
C ASP A 191 -16.51 2.17 -3.82
N LYS A 192 -15.24 2.48 -4.06
CA LYS A 192 -14.20 1.49 -4.42
C LYS A 192 -12.80 2.05 -4.21
N VAL A 193 -11.81 1.15 -4.16
CA VAL A 193 -10.40 1.46 -4.24
C VAL A 193 -9.80 0.73 -5.44
N THR A 194 -9.14 1.46 -6.33
CA THR A 194 -8.40 0.89 -7.45
C THR A 194 -6.91 0.91 -7.13
N LEU A 195 -6.28 -0.25 -7.19
CA LEU A 195 -4.83 -0.43 -7.08
C LEU A 195 -4.26 -0.65 -8.47
N GLU A 196 -3.21 0.09 -8.84
CA GLU A 196 -2.54 -0.03 -10.13
C GLU A 196 -1.03 -0.12 -9.95
N ILE A 197 -0.37 -0.89 -10.81
CA ILE A 197 1.08 -0.97 -10.90
C ILE A 197 1.54 -0.58 -12.31
N TYR A 198 2.72 0.04 -12.38
CA TYR A 198 3.32 0.53 -13.63
C TYR A 198 4.72 -0.08 -13.80
N PRO A 199 4.84 -1.36 -14.24
CA PRO A 199 6.12 -2.00 -14.44
C PRO A 199 6.92 -1.23 -15.50
N LYS A 200 8.17 -0.85 -15.18
CA LYS A 200 9.08 -0.27 -16.18
C LYS A 200 9.58 -1.41 -17.09
N GLU A 201 9.62 -1.18 -18.41
CA GLU A 201 10.01 -2.18 -19.43
C GLU A 201 11.38 -2.87 -19.19
N THR A 202 12.22 -2.30 -18.35
CA THR A 202 13.54 -2.85 -18.01
C THR A 202 13.48 -4.09 -17.11
N ASP A 203 12.36 -4.34 -16.44
CA ASP A 203 12.22 -5.49 -15.52
C ASP A 203 11.67 -6.75 -16.22
N ALA A 204 11.13 -6.60 -17.43
CA ALA A 204 10.54 -7.67 -18.23
C ALA A 204 11.54 -8.53 -19.04
N LYS A 205 12.85 -8.17 -19.08
CA LYS A 205 13.86 -8.85 -19.93
C LYS A 205 14.84 -9.74 -19.17
N LYS A 206 14.51 -10.19 -17.97
CA LYS A 206 15.29 -11.18 -17.22
C LYS A 206 14.42 -12.34 -16.70
N SER A 207 13.54 -12.83 -17.54
CA SER A 207 12.88 -14.13 -17.32
C SER A 207 13.40 -15.15 -18.33
#